data_0132a24f7d94f8d6a4d854c3cb0d2895
#
_entry.id   0132a24f7d94f8d6a4d854c3cb0d2895
#
_cell.length_a   1.000
_cell.length_b   1.000
_cell.length_c   1.000
_cell.angle_alpha   90.00
_cell.angle_beta   90.00
_cell.angle_gamma   90.00
#
_symmetry.space_group_name_H-M   'P 1'
#
loop_
_entity.id
_entity.type
_entity.pdbx_description
1 polymer ?
#
loop_
_entity_poly.entity_id
_entity_poly.type
_entity_poly.pdbx_seq_one_letter_code
_entity_poly.pdbx_strand_id
1 'polypeptide(L)'
;MCIRDRDYVSGNRKLGLLWLAGGIDWSQSLLEGRKWNLLSQPDYLITAGDSLGEPQRIEKYRIYGQAAYVLSPKIKVGIDGDYTATSNEDRSSYHIYHGMAHLIRISGGIVYEQVRRRFGASIHYTHRTEELTYDTDSKDKLYTFPLGYWLPMQELSGSFLFRSQGKRLGVSLQTETLKEHWSLFHDLFYETQQLADNPNNSGNLRGWEERLHQISYQGRFTRTNKSWTHIWSPTARFNQTTANRILQRNPTTSSSAIWTTFATYRLARQRMLSTQLSYEATKNDTSGEKVSTWQMTVGWNRLENDFYIYPFTVKQYTGLFHGEIAFFRQIRLPKENKLSIRPSVYIVSGYGTEIKWEKETQKDENGSAEIKLEQNMQKVNEDFIARTATRLGIGTEMEYRHPIHSALSAGFRLKGSLEQTTSPQSTLGGGGNFSIVIWL
;
A
#
# COMPACT_ATOMS: atom_id res chain seq x y z
N MET A 1 -8.69 -7.70 -16.03
CA MET A 1 -7.84 -8.90 -15.82
C MET A 1 -6.44 -8.43 -15.45
N CYS A 2 -5.88 -8.89 -14.36
CA CYS A 2 -4.53 -8.50 -13.95
C CYS A 2 -3.61 -9.70 -14.17
N ILE A 3 -2.71 -9.61 -15.14
CA ILE A 3 -1.63 -10.59 -15.34
C ILE A 3 -0.41 -10.04 -14.62
N ARG A 4 0.15 -10.81 -13.69
CA ARG A 4 1.33 -10.40 -12.91
C ARG A 4 2.38 -11.49 -12.98
N ASP A 5 3.50 -11.17 -13.61
CA ASP A 5 4.71 -11.97 -13.57
C ASP A 5 5.66 -11.38 -12.52
N ARG A 6 6.33 -12.24 -11.79
CA ARG A 6 7.28 -11.83 -10.76
C ARG A 6 8.43 -12.80 -10.69
N ASP A 7 9.65 -12.26 -10.85
CA ASP A 7 10.88 -12.97 -10.61
C ASP A 7 11.61 -12.33 -9.44
N TYR A 8 12.22 -13.15 -8.58
CA TYR A 8 13.04 -12.65 -7.51
C TYR A 8 14.24 -13.56 -7.25
N VAL A 9 15.34 -12.95 -6.87
CA VAL A 9 16.54 -13.63 -6.36
C VAL A 9 16.89 -13.01 -5.02
N SER A 10 17.07 -13.83 -4.00
CA SER A 10 17.47 -13.37 -2.68
C SER A 10 18.47 -14.34 -2.06
N GLY A 11 19.35 -13.82 -1.20
CA GLY A 11 20.30 -14.61 -0.47
C GLY A 11 20.61 -14.01 0.89
N ASN A 12 21.12 -14.83 1.78
CA ASN A 12 21.64 -14.38 3.06
C ASN A 12 22.94 -15.10 3.41
N ARG A 13 23.83 -14.44 4.16
CA ARG A 13 25.09 -15.00 4.59
C ARG A 13 25.50 -14.46 5.95
N LYS A 14 26.00 -15.36 6.79
CA LYS A 14 26.59 -15.00 8.08
C LYS A 14 28.13 -15.10 7.96
N LEU A 15 28.82 -14.01 8.30
CA LEU A 15 30.27 -13.87 8.28
C LEU A 15 30.74 -13.48 9.70
N GLY A 16 30.96 -14.45 10.56
CA GLY A 16 31.31 -14.19 11.96
C GLY A 16 30.21 -13.44 12.70
N LEU A 17 30.50 -12.20 13.10
CA LEU A 17 29.56 -11.30 13.80
C LEU A 17 28.66 -10.49 12.84
N LEU A 18 28.91 -10.54 11.54
CA LEU A 18 28.20 -9.85 10.51
C LEU A 18 27.20 -10.81 9.84
N TRP A 19 25.95 -10.35 9.71
CA TRP A 19 24.91 -11.00 8.93
C TRP A 19 24.50 -10.08 7.78
N LEU A 20 24.43 -10.62 6.58
CA LEU A 20 24.07 -9.91 5.35
C LEU A 20 22.90 -10.62 4.69
N ALA A 21 21.94 -9.85 4.18
CA ALA A 21 20.92 -10.38 3.29
C ALA A 21 20.55 -9.33 2.23
N GLY A 22 20.09 -9.78 1.08
CA GLY A 22 19.66 -8.88 0.02
C GLY A 22 19.03 -9.64 -1.13
N GLY A 23 18.48 -8.90 -2.06
CA GLY A 23 17.84 -9.50 -3.22
C GLY A 23 17.42 -8.47 -4.26
N ILE A 24 17.00 -9.00 -5.39
CA ILE A 24 16.46 -8.26 -6.51
C ILE A 24 15.09 -8.86 -6.83
N ASP A 25 14.10 -8.00 -7.02
CA ASP A 25 12.73 -8.33 -7.40
C ASP A 25 12.41 -7.63 -8.73
N TRP A 26 11.82 -8.34 -9.65
CA TRP A 26 11.20 -7.76 -10.83
C TRP A 26 9.76 -8.24 -10.92
N SER A 27 8.86 -7.35 -11.30
CA SER A 27 7.48 -7.73 -11.57
C SER A 27 6.88 -6.88 -12.68
N GLN A 28 6.06 -7.51 -13.51
CA GLN A 28 5.27 -6.89 -14.54
C GLN A 28 3.79 -7.18 -14.28
N SER A 29 2.94 -6.18 -14.47
CA SER A 29 1.49 -6.34 -14.37
C SER A 29 0.77 -5.53 -15.44
N LEU A 30 -0.32 -6.10 -15.95
CA LEU A 30 -1.27 -5.41 -16.81
C LEU A 30 -2.52 -5.10 -15.99
N LEU A 31 -2.86 -3.83 -15.88
CA LEU A 31 -4.07 -3.36 -15.20
C LEU A 31 -5.04 -2.83 -16.24
N GLU A 32 -6.29 -3.26 -16.18
CA GLU A 32 -7.37 -2.76 -17.03
C GLU A 32 -8.35 -1.91 -16.19
N GLY A 33 -8.90 -0.88 -16.79
CA GLY A 33 -9.97 -0.08 -16.20
C GLY A 33 -9.53 0.88 -15.11
N ARG A 34 -8.25 1.19 -14.99
CA ARG A 34 -7.74 2.14 -14.00
C ARG A 34 -8.04 3.56 -14.45
N LYS A 35 -8.95 4.23 -13.74
CA LYS A 35 -9.42 5.58 -14.03
C LYS A 35 -8.96 6.53 -12.92
N TRP A 36 -8.84 7.81 -13.22
CA TRP A 36 -8.70 8.93 -12.29
C TRP A 36 -7.40 8.96 -11.46
N ASN A 37 -6.62 7.90 -11.47
CA ASN A 37 -5.34 7.86 -10.79
C ASN A 37 -4.36 6.95 -11.53
N LEU A 38 -3.46 7.55 -12.28
CA LEU A 38 -2.39 6.87 -13.05
C LEU A 38 -1.09 6.78 -12.27
N LEU A 39 -1.03 7.36 -11.05
CA LEU A 39 0.16 7.33 -10.22
C LEU A 39 0.48 5.92 -9.73
N SER A 40 1.74 5.64 -9.51
CA SER A 40 2.22 4.32 -9.08
C SER A 40 1.71 3.92 -7.69
N GLN A 41 1.32 4.89 -6.85
CA GLN A 41 0.70 4.64 -5.55
C GLN A 41 -0.72 5.20 -5.51
N PRO A 42 -1.72 4.32 -5.30
CA PRO A 42 -3.13 4.71 -5.30
C PRO A 42 -3.58 5.47 -4.03
N ASP A 43 -2.78 5.45 -2.95
CA ASP A 43 -3.20 5.91 -1.62
C ASP A 43 -3.01 7.42 -1.38
N TYR A 44 -2.60 8.17 -2.40
CA TYR A 44 -2.50 9.62 -2.29
C TYR A 44 -3.84 10.29 -2.45
N LEU A 45 -4.07 11.37 -1.69
CA LEU A 45 -5.22 12.23 -1.88
C LEU A 45 -5.12 13.01 -3.18
N ILE A 46 -3.89 13.40 -3.56
CA ILE A 46 -3.64 14.13 -4.79
C ILE A 46 -3.27 13.13 -5.88
N THR A 47 -4.08 13.07 -6.91
CA THR A 47 -3.97 12.09 -7.99
C THR A 47 -3.88 12.80 -9.34
N ALA A 48 -3.35 12.12 -10.34
CA ALA A 48 -3.34 12.54 -11.73
C ALA A 48 -3.86 11.42 -12.61
N GLY A 49 -4.74 11.73 -13.55
CA GLY A 49 -5.30 10.71 -14.42
C GLY A 49 -6.49 11.19 -15.25
N ASP A 50 -7.03 10.31 -16.05
CA ASP A 50 -8.18 10.53 -16.90
C ASP A 50 -9.38 9.63 -16.57
N SER A 51 -10.46 9.80 -17.33
CA SER A 51 -11.71 9.05 -17.16
C SER A 51 -11.79 7.76 -18.00
N LEU A 52 -10.83 7.46 -18.86
CA LEU A 52 -10.97 6.44 -19.91
C LEU A 52 -10.77 5.02 -19.38
N GLY A 53 -9.84 4.84 -18.47
CA GLY A 53 -9.57 3.52 -17.88
C GLY A 53 -8.88 2.55 -18.85
N GLU A 54 -7.94 3.05 -19.62
CA GLU A 54 -7.18 2.27 -20.60
C GLU A 54 -6.25 1.25 -19.93
N PRO A 55 -5.86 0.17 -20.66
CA PRO A 55 -4.95 -0.84 -20.11
C PRO A 55 -3.57 -0.28 -19.83
N GLN A 56 -3.04 -0.55 -18.65
CA GLN A 56 -1.73 -0.07 -18.20
C GLN A 56 -0.76 -1.22 -17.99
N ARG A 57 0.43 -1.09 -18.53
CA ARG A 57 1.56 -1.96 -18.22
C ARG A 57 2.40 -1.31 -17.14
N ILE A 58 2.51 -1.96 -16.00
CA ILE A 58 3.33 -1.52 -14.89
C ILE A 58 4.49 -2.50 -14.72
N GLU A 59 5.71 -1.96 -14.77
CA GLU A 59 6.93 -2.70 -14.46
C GLU A 59 7.52 -2.16 -13.16
N LYS A 60 7.95 -3.06 -12.29
CA LYS A 60 8.54 -2.70 -11.01
C LYS A 60 9.83 -3.48 -10.81
N TYR A 61 10.90 -2.75 -10.53
CA TYR A 61 12.22 -3.25 -10.17
C TYR A 61 12.51 -2.88 -8.73
N ARG A 62 12.96 -3.80 -7.93
CA ARG A 62 13.34 -3.57 -6.55
C ARG A 62 14.66 -4.22 -6.24
N ILE A 63 15.56 -3.46 -5.62
CA ILE A 63 16.83 -3.95 -5.08
C ILE A 63 16.83 -3.62 -3.60
N TYR A 64 17.12 -4.60 -2.77
CA TYR A 64 17.20 -4.38 -1.32
C TYR A 64 18.38 -5.08 -0.71
N GLY A 65 18.90 -4.50 0.38
CA GLY A 65 19.99 -5.06 1.14
C GLY A 65 19.87 -4.71 2.61
N GLN A 66 20.34 -5.59 3.46
CA GLN A 66 20.40 -5.38 4.90
C GLN A 66 21.66 -5.99 5.48
N ALA A 67 22.18 -5.31 6.49
CA ALA A 67 23.32 -5.76 7.26
C ALA A 67 23.04 -5.63 8.75
N ALA A 68 23.39 -6.64 9.53
CA ALA A 68 23.32 -6.61 10.98
C ALA A 68 24.67 -7.05 11.58
N TYR A 69 25.14 -6.31 12.57
CA TYR A 69 26.42 -6.56 13.22
C TYR A 69 26.26 -6.64 14.73
N VAL A 70 26.93 -7.62 15.33
CA VAL A 70 26.99 -7.81 16.78
C VAL A 70 28.15 -7.01 17.35
N LEU A 71 27.85 -5.81 17.88
CA LEU A 71 28.85 -4.92 18.51
C LEU A 71 29.38 -5.50 19.84
N SER A 72 28.46 -6.10 20.60
CA SER A 72 28.78 -6.77 21.87
C SER A 72 27.73 -7.86 22.14
N PRO A 73 27.91 -8.73 23.15
CA PRO A 73 26.88 -9.71 23.53
C PRO A 73 25.51 -9.12 23.86
N LYS A 74 25.47 -7.82 24.19
CA LYS A 74 24.23 -7.11 24.53
C LYS A 74 23.74 -6.14 23.47
N ILE A 75 24.56 -5.75 22.50
CA ILE A 75 24.24 -4.71 21.55
C ILE A 75 24.40 -5.21 20.12
N LYS A 76 23.33 -5.08 19.34
CA LYS A 76 23.33 -5.35 17.90
C LYS A 76 22.89 -4.10 17.17
N VAL A 77 23.49 -3.83 16.03
CA VAL A 77 23.12 -2.73 15.13
C VAL A 77 22.76 -3.28 13.77
N GLY A 78 21.89 -2.59 13.07
CA GLY A 78 21.50 -2.98 11.73
C GLY A 78 21.26 -1.76 10.85
N ILE A 79 21.44 -1.96 9.55
CA ILE A 79 21.08 -1.02 8.50
C ILE A 79 20.38 -1.79 7.38
N ASP A 80 19.36 -1.18 6.81
CA ASP A 80 18.72 -1.68 5.60
C ASP A 80 18.56 -0.58 4.56
N GLY A 81 18.59 -0.97 3.30
CA GLY A 81 18.33 -0.11 2.16
C GLY A 81 17.44 -0.81 1.15
N ASP A 82 16.54 -0.05 0.54
CA ASP A 82 15.58 -0.52 -0.46
C ASP A 82 15.45 0.54 -1.55
N TYR A 83 15.68 0.16 -2.79
CA TYR A 83 15.42 0.99 -3.95
C TYR A 83 14.37 0.33 -4.82
N THR A 84 13.34 1.09 -5.15
CA THR A 84 12.29 0.65 -6.07
C THR A 84 12.14 1.64 -7.20
N ALA A 85 12.22 1.16 -8.44
CA ALA A 85 11.85 1.89 -9.65
C ALA A 85 10.55 1.28 -10.21
N THR A 86 9.61 2.13 -10.58
CA THR A 86 8.35 1.71 -11.22
C THR A 86 8.17 2.50 -12.50
N SER A 87 7.95 1.79 -13.61
CA SER A 87 7.53 2.35 -14.89
C SER A 87 6.07 2.01 -15.12
N ASN A 88 5.32 2.95 -15.68
CA ASN A 88 3.92 2.80 -16.00
C ASN A 88 3.66 3.36 -17.39
N GLU A 89 3.21 2.53 -18.31
CA GLU A 89 3.02 2.88 -19.71
C GLU A 89 1.60 2.51 -20.16
N ASP A 90 1.02 3.38 -20.97
CA ASP A 90 -0.20 3.06 -21.72
C ASP A 90 0.13 2.23 -22.96
N ARG A 91 -0.78 1.33 -23.29
CA ARG A 91 -0.72 0.52 -24.52
C ARG A 91 -1.70 0.97 -25.60
N SER A 92 -2.48 2.00 -25.36
CA SER A 92 -3.42 2.46 -26.38
C SER A 92 -2.70 3.28 -27.46
N SER A 93 -3.23 3.22 -28.67
CA SER A 93 -2.70 3.98 -29.82
C SER A 93 -3.12 5.44 -29.84
N TYR A 94 -4.01 5.85 -28.93
CA TYR A 94 -4.62 7.18 -28.95
C TYR A 94 -4.08 8.15 -27.90
N HIS A 95 -3.43 7.61 -26.86
CA HIS A 95 -2.85 8.37 -25.75
C HIS A 95 -1.56 7.74 -25.34
N ILE A 96 -0.54 8.55 -25.24
CA ILE A 96 0.75 8.14 -24.72
C ILE A 96 0.89 8.77 -23.35
N TYR A 97 0.79 7.98 -22.30
CA TYR A 97 1.31 8.43 -21.03
C TYR A 97 2.44 7.53 -20.55
N HIS A 98 3.41 8.15 -19.98
CA HIS A 98 4.58 7.48 -19.42
C HIS A 98 4.78 7.97 -17.99
N GLY A 99 4.69 7.05 -17.04
CA GLY A 99 4.90 7.31 -15.64
C GLY A 99 6.19 6.64 -15.16
N MET A 100 6.98 7.36 -14.37
CA MET A 100 8.16 6.84 -13.71
C MET A 100 8.18 7.25 -12.24
N ALA A 101 8.37 6.30 -11.36
CA ALA A 101 8.52 6.56 -9.94
C ALA A 101 9.77 5.88 -9.37
N HIS A 102 10.47 6.62 -8.52
CA HIS A 102 11.62 6.12 -7.77
C HIS A 102 11.37 6.28 -6.27
N LEU A 103 11.68 5.24 -5.52
CA LEU A 103 11.58 5.23 -4.08
C LEU A 103 12.88 4.68 -3.50
N ILE A 104 13.53 5.47 -2.66
CA ILE A 104 14.73 5.08 -1.90
C ILE A 104 14.33 5.06 -0.44
N ARG A 105 14.52 3.94 0.25
CA ARG A 105 14.36 3.82 1.70
C ARG A 105 15.67 3.39 2.32
N ILE A 106 16.04 4.06 3.42
CA ILE A 106 17.19 3.71 4.24
C ILE A 106 16.70 3.67 5.68
N SER A 107 17.11 2.64 6.42
CA SER A 107 16.79 2.52 7.84
C SER A 107 18.02 2.09 8.63
N GLY A 108 18.10 2.54 9.86
CA GLY A 108 19.13 2.11 10.80
C GLY A 108 18.50 1.83 12.16
N GLY A 109 19.03 0.83 12.87
CA GLY A 109 18.47 0.45 14.16
C GLY A 109 19.52 -0.15 15.11
N ILE A 110 19.16 -0.14 16.37
CA ILE A 110 19.91 -0.72 17.47
C ILE A 110 19.00 -1.59 18.32
N VAL A 111 19.53 -2.71 18.77
CA VAL A 111 18.87 -3.62 19.72
C VAL A 111 19.77 -3.82 20.93
N TYR A 112 19.22 -3.59 22.11
CA TYR A 112 19.86 -3.90 23.38
C TYR A 112 19.23 -5.16 23.96
N GLU A 113 20.04 -6.19 24.23
CA GLU A 113 19.59 -7.49 24.72
C GLU A 113 19.99 -7.71 26.17
N GLN A 114 19.03 -8.10 26.99
CA GLN A 114 19.19 -8.67 28.32
C GLN A 114 18.70 -10.10 28.32
N VAL A 115 18.96 -10.88 29.38
CA VAL A 115 18.61 -12.30 29.48
C VAL A 115 17.15 -12.59 29.14
N ARG A 116 16.24 -11.68 29.54
CA ARG A 116 14.79 -11.88 29.39
C ARG A 116 14.08 -10.72 28.68
N ARG A 117 14.79 -9.71 28.27
CA ARG A 117 14.22 -8.51 27.65
C ARG A 117 15.09 -8.01 26.50
N ARG A 118 14.45 -7.51 25.46
CA ARG A 118 15.09 -6.83 24.35
C ARG A 118 14.43 -5.48 24.16
N PHE A 119 15.23 -4.48 23.89
CA PHE A 119 14.78 -3.13 23.55
C PHE A 119 15.38 -2.76 22.21
N GLY A 120 14.55 -2.29 21.30
CA GLY A 120 14.96 -1.87 19.95
C GLY A 120 14.53 -0.44 19.69
N ALA A 121 15.33 0.27 18.91
CA ALA A 121 14.97 1.54 18.34
C ALA A 121 15.46 1.60 16.90
N SER A 122 14.68 2.18 16.00
CA SER A 122 15.09 2.40 14.62
C SER A 122 14.57 3.72 14.07
N ILE A 123 15.30 4.23 13.07
CA ILE A 123 14.93 5.39 12.29
C ILE A 123 14.86 5.00 10.82
N HIS A 124 13.86 5.53 10.12
CA HIS A 124 13.59 5.24 8.72
C HIS A 124 13.49 6.54 7.94
N TYR A 125 14.18 6.60 6.82
CA TYR A 125 14.06 7.68 5.87
C TYR A 125 13.66 7.14 4.51
N THR A 126 12.67 7.78 3.88
CA THR A 126 12.27 7.44 2.52
C THR A 126 12.24 8.71 1.68
N HIS A 127 12.85 8.65 0.52
CA HIS A 127 12.75 9.67 -0.52
C HIS A 127 12.02 9.08 -1.72
N ARG A 128 11.10 9.86 -2.27
CA ARG A 128 10.32 9.46 -3.43
C ARG A 128 10.27 10.58 -4.45
N THR A 129 10.36 10.20 -5.71
CA THR A 129 10.04 11.05 -6.86
C THR A 129 9.09 10.30 -7.77
N GLU A 130 8.14 11.00 -8.36
CA GLU A 130 7.25 10.45 -9.38
C GLU A 130 7.00 11.49 -10.45
N GLU A 131 7.07 11.03 -11.68
CA GLU A 131 6.84 11.83 -12.87
C GLU A 131 5.84 11.10 -13.76
N LEU A 132 4.84 11.81 -14.26
CA LEU A 132 3.86 11.32 -15.20
C LEU A 132 3.79 12.33 -16.35
N THR A 133 4.24 11.93 -17.52
CA THR A 133 4.08 12.67 -18.77
C THR A 133 2.85 12.14 -19.47
N TYR A 134 2.03 13.04 -19.95
CA TYR A 134 0.83 12.73 -20.67
C TYR A 134 0.75 13.56 -21.94
N ASP A 135 0.50 12.90 -23.06
CA ASP A 135 0.35 13.54 -24.38
C ASP A 135 -0.96 13.09 -25.03
N THR A 136 -1.73 14.07 -25.56
CA THR A 136 -3.04 13.79 -26.17
C THR A 136 -3.30 14.69 -27.36
N ASP A 137 -3.74 14.08 -28.44
CA ASP A 137 -4.23 14.77 -29.63
C ASP A 137 -5.72 15.16 -29.54
N SER A 138 -6.44 14.72 -28.50
CA SER A 138 -7.88 14.90 -28.39
C SER A 138 -8.25 16.07 -27.48
N LYS A 139 -9.15 16.94 -27.97
CA LYS A 139 -9.67 18.11 -27.23
C LYS A 139 -10.77 17.76 -26.19
N ASP A 140 -11.27 16.52 -26.20
CA ASP A 140 -12.47 16.17 -25.46
C ASP A 140 -12.23 15.40 -24.15
N LYS A 141 -11.00 15.46 -23.59
CA LYS A 141 -10.62 14.67 -22.45
C LYS A 141 -10.50 15.44 -21.15
N LEU A 142 -11.18 14.93 -20.15
CA LEU A 142 -11.15 15.47 -18.81
C LEU A 142 -9.99 14.83 -18.04
N TYR A 143 -9.02 15.62 -17.66
CA TYR A 143 -7.95 15.23 -16.76
C TYR A 143 -8.28 15.65 -15.35
N THR A 144 -8.01 14.77 -14.40
CA THR A 144 -8.19 15.07 -13.00
C THR A 144 -6.89 15.47 -12.35
N PHE A 145 -6.97 16.52 -11.64
CA PHE A 145 -5.97 17.12 -10.78
C PHE A 145 -6.68 17.75 -9.62
N PRO A 146 -6.07 17.88 -8.53
CA PRO A 146 -5.81 16.95 -7.47
C PRO A 146 -7.13 16.39 -6.92
N LEU A 147 -7.12 15.33 -6.15
CA LEU A 147 -8.25 14.59 -5.57
C LEU A 147 -9.06 13.72 -6.54
N GLY A 148 -8.50 13.42 -7.72
CA GLY A 148 -9.14 12.54 -8.70
C GLY A 148 -10.53 13.02 -9.12
N TYR A 149 -11.50 12.13 -9.10
CA TYR A 149 -12.88 12.44 -9.49
C TYR A 149 -13.63 13.35 -8.49
N TRP A 150 -13.09 13.62 -7.30
CA TRP A 150 -13.68 14.53 -6.31
C TRP A 150 -13.59 16.00 -6.72
N LEU A 151 -12.47 16.36 -7.39
CA LEU A 151 -12.24 17.69 -7.92
C LEU A 151 -11.61 17.57 -9.30
N PRO A 152 -12.39 17.25 -10.34
CA PRO A 152 -11.88 17.30 -11.70
C PRO A 152 -11.51 18.75 -12.00
N MET A 153 -10.21 18.98 -12.21
CA MET A 153 -9.73 20.27 -12.65
C MET A 153 -9.36 20.17 -14.11
N GLN A 154 -10.03 21.00 -14.87
CA GLN A 154 -9.66 21.53 -16.18
C GLN A 154 -9.36 20.52 -17.31
N GLU A 155 -10.03 20.71 -18.40
CA GLU A 155 -9.65 20.20 -19.72
C GLU A 155 -8.29 20.78 -20.09
N LEU A 156 -7.30 19.90 -20.18
CA LEU A 156 -6.00 20.24 -20.73
C LEU A 156 -5.91 19.54 -22.08
N SER A 157 -5.93 20.32 -23.16
CA SER A 157 -5.53 19.82 -24.47
C SER A 157 -4.03 19.97 -24.59
N GLY A 158 -3.34 18.93 -25.01
CA GLY A 158 -1.90 18.93 -25.22
C GLY A 158 -1.13 18.08 -24.20
N SER A 159 0.17 18.24 -24.17
CA SER A 159 1.03 17.52 -23.24
C SER A 159 1.08 18.19 -21.88
N PHE A 160 1.01 17.42 -20.80
CA PHE A 160 1.28 17.93 -19.47
C PHE A 160 2.24 17.02 -18.70
N LEU A 161 2.92 17.61 -17.75
CA LEU A 161 3.86 16.96 -16.88
C LEU A 161 3.39 17.08 -15.43
N PHE A 162 3.05 15.96 -14.81
CA PHE A 162 2.88 15.87 -13.37
C PHE A 162 4.20 15.39 -12.77
N ARG A 163 4.72 16.13 -11.81
CA ARG A 163 5.92 15.73 -11.07
C ARG A 163 5.71 15.95 -9.60
N SER A 164 6.00 14.92 -8.80
CA SER A 164 5.92 14.99 -7.35
C SER A 164 7.21 14.54 -6.69
N GLN A 165 7.50 15.13 -5.53
CA GLN A 165 8.61 14.75 -4.69
C GLN A 165 8.16 14.65 -3.24
N GLY A 166 8.55 13.58 -2.57
CA GLY A 166 8.19 13.32 -1.17
C GLY A 166 9.35 12.86 -0.32
N LYS A 167 9.25 13.22 0.96
CA LYS A 167 10.15 12.76 2.00
C LYS A 167 9.33 12.19 3.14
N ARG A 168 9.79 11.08 3.71
CA ARG A 168 9.15 10.40 4.83
C ARG A 168 10.19 10.11 5.89
N LEU A 169 9.88 10.44 7.14
CA LEU A 169 10.73 10.16 8.29
C LEU A 169 9.91 9.36 9.30
N GLY A 170 10.45 8.24 9.76
CA GLY A 170 9.80 7.38 10.74
C GLY A 170 10.75 6.98 11.87
N VAL A 171 10.19 6.71 13.02
CA VAL A 171 10.88 6.15 14.18
C VAL A 171 10.07 4.98 14.75
N SER A 172 10.76 3.93 15.18
CA SER A 172 10.15 2.77 15.84
C SER A 172 10.82 2.53 17.18
N LEU A 173 10.00 2.17 18.17
CA LEU A 173 10.43 1.71 19.50
C LEU A 173 9.88 0.32 19.73
N GLN A 174 10.74 -0.62 20.05
CA GLN A 174 10.42 -2.03 20.19
C GLN A 174 10.80 -2.55 21.57
N THR A 175 9.96 -3.41 22.12
CA THR A 175 10.29 -4.15 23.33
C THR A 175 9.87 -5.62 23.17
N GLU A 176 10.69 -6.52 23.66
CA GLU A 176 10.37 -7.94 23.71
C GLU A 176 10.71 -8.50 25.09
N THR A 177 9.76 -9.23 25.67
CA THR A 177 9.97 -9.98 26.92
C THR A 177 9.94 -11.46 26.58
N LEU A 178 10.96 -12.19 26.98
CA LEU A 178 11.16 -13.61 26.73
C LEU A 178 11.07 -14.38 28.03
N LYS A 179 10.23 -15.41 28.05
CA LYS A 179 10.17 -16.41 29.11
C LYS A 179 10.17 -17.81 28.49
N GLU A 180 10.34 -18.83 29.31
CA GLU A 180 10.53 -20.21 28.86
C GLU A 180 9.42 -20.71 27.92
N HIS A 181 8.17 -20.36 28.21
CA HIS A 181 7.02 -20.85 27.46
C HIS A 181 6.24 -19.74 26.74
N TRP A 182 6.66 -18.49 26.86
CA TRP A 182 5.98 -17.40 26.20
C TRP A 182 6.90 -16.20 25.91
N SER A 183 6.55 -15.46 24.89
CA SER A 183 7.16 -14.16 24.58
C SER A 183 6.09 -13.12 24.31
N LEU A 184 6.42 -11.88 24.62
CA LEU A 184 5.58 -10.71 24.36
C LEU A 184 6.42 -9.64 23.66
N PHE A 185 6.02 -9.28 22.46
CA PHE A 185 6.65 -8.27 21.62
C PHE A 185 5.71 -7.10 21.42
N HIS A 186 6.24 -5.88 21.45
CA HIS A 186 5.56 -4.65 21.12
C HIS A 186 6.44 -3.81 20.19
N ASP A 187 5.80 -3.19 19.21
CA ASP A 187 6.40 -2.21 18.29
C ASP A 187 5.46 -1.00 18.21
N LEU A 188 5.98 0.17 18.52
CA LEU A 188 5.30 1.45 18.35
C LEU A 188 6.07 2.24 17.29
N PHE A 189 5.40 2.56 16.19
CA PHE A 189 5.96 3.26 15.06
C PHE A 189 5.23 4.59 14.82
N TYR A 190 5.99 5.66 14.65
CA TYR A 190 5.50 6.96 14.19
C TYR A 190 6.18 7.35 12.90
N GLU A 191 5.42 7.90 11.98
CA GLU A 191 5.93 8.35 10.70
C GLU A 191 5.24 9.65 10.27
N THR A 192 6.03 10.54 9.66
CA THR A 192 5.53 11.74 8.98
C THR A 192 6.04 11.78 7.56
N GLN A 193 5.18 12.20 6.64
CA GLN A 193 5.50 12.38 5.23
C GLN A 193 5.10 13.77 4.78
N GLN A 194 5.90 14.35 3.92
CA GLN A 194 5.57 15.51 3.12
C GLN A 194 5.77 15.16 1.66
N LEU A 195 4.74 15.38 0.85
CA LEU A 195 4.74 15.23 -0.60
C LEU A 195 4.30 16.56 -1.21
N ALA A 196 4.93 17.00 -2.28
CA ALA A 196 4.58 18.23 -2.98
C ALA A 196 4.85 18.07 -4.47
N ASP A 197 4.17 18.86 -5.28
CA ASP A 197 4.53 18.96 -6.69
C ASP A 197 5.83 19.75 -6.87
N ASN A 198 6.53 19.41 -7.96
CA ASN A 198 7.76 20.08 -8.37
C ASN A 198 7.76 20.23 -9.91
N PRO A 199 6.87 21.06 -10.47
CA PRO A 199 6.54 21.03 -11.89
C PRO A 199 7.72 21.36 -12.82
N ASN A 200 8.74 22.08 -12.37
CA ASN A 200 9.83 22.53 -13.26
C ASN A 200 11.24 22.27 -12.72
N ASN A 201 11.43 21.38 -11.75
CA ASN A 201 12.69 21.28 -10.99
C ASN A 201 13.16 22.62 -10.38
N SER A 202 12.34 23.66 -10.49
CA SER A 202 12.61 24.96 -9.89
C SER A 202 12.26 24.86 -8.40
N GLY A 203 13.25 24.90 -7.56
CA GLY A 203 13.19 24.49 -6.14
C GLY A 203 12.08 25.07 -5.27
N ASN A 204 11.34 26.09 -5.74
CA ASN A 204 10.36 26.82 -4.93
C ASN A 204 8.95 26.89 -5.53
N LEU A 205 8.73 26.44 -6.75
CA LEU A 205 7.38 26.42 -7.33
C LEU A 205 6.62 25.18 -6.83
N ARG A 206 5.46 25.41 -6.18
CA ARG A 206 4.59 24.36 -5.67
C ARG A 206 3.13 24.75 -5.89
N GLY A 207 2.33 23.88 -6.49
CA GLY A 207 0.89 24.08 -6.65
C GLY A 207 0.10 23.38 -5.54
N TRP A 208 0.65 22.34 -4.94
CA TRP A 208 0.02 21.58 -3.88
C TRP A 208 1.03 20.90 -2.95
N GLU A 209 0.56 20.53 -1.78
CA GLU A 209 1.28 19.68 -0.83
C GLU A 209 0.35 18.70 -0.15
N GLU A 210 0.88 17.54 0.19
CA GLU A 210 0.23 16.54 1.03
C GLU A 210 1.10 16.24 2.24
N ARG A 211 0.49 16.15 3.41
CA ARG A 211 1.15 15.78 4.67
C ARG A 211 0.45 14.61 5.30
N LEU A 212 1.21 13.57 5.62
CA LEU A 212 0.75 12.39 6.34
C LEU A 212 1.39 12.36 7.72
N HIS A 213 0.59 12.04 8.72
CA HIS A 213 1.04 11.59 10.04
C HIS A 213 0.45 10.22 10.31
N GLN A 214 1.30 9.27 10.68
CA GLN A 214 0.92 7.90 10.98
C GLN A 214 1.46 7.49 12.33
N ILE A 215 0.61 6.86 13.13
CA ILE A 215 0.99 6.12 14.34
C ILE A 215 0.52 4.69 14.14
N SER A 216 1.38 3.71 14.37
CA SER A 216 1.00 2.31 14.34
C SER A 216 1.59 1.56 15.52
N TYR A 217 0.81 0.61 15.99
CA TYR A 217 1.18 -0.34 17.02
C TYR A 217 1.05 -1.75 16.48
N GLN A 218 2.03 -2.58 16.77
CA GLN A 218 2.01 -4.02 16.52
C GLN A 218 2.43 -4.75 17.79
N GLY A 219 1.58 -5.65 18.27
CA GLY A 219 1.88 -6.57 19.35
C GLY A 219 2.03 -7.99 18.83
N ARG A 220 2.77 -8.83 19.57
CA ARG A 220 2.78 -10.28 19.35
C ARG A 220 2.94 -10.97 20.70
N PHE A 221 1.94 -11.73 21.09
CA PHE A 221 2.05 -12.65 22.20
C PHE A 221 2.19 -14.08 21.68
N THR A 222 3.28 -14.76 22.00
CA THR A 222 3.55 -16.14 21.59
C THR A 222 3.57 -17.03 22.82
N ARG A 223 2.86 -18.12 22.79
CA ARG A 223 2.87 -19.16 23.83
C ARG A 223 3.15 -20.50 23.19
N THR A 224 4.18 -21.19 23.65
CA THR A 224 4.55 -22.53 23.18
C THR A 224 4.25 -23.56 24.29
N ASN A 225 3.51 -24.60 23.94
CA ASN A 225 3.19 -25.71 24.81
C ASN A 225 3.41 -27.02 24.06
N LYS A 226 4.43 -27.80 24.45
CA LYS A 226 4.80 -29.07 23.81
C LYS A 226 4.85 -28.92 22.28
N SER A 227 3.86 -29.49 21.58
CA SER A 227 3.79 -29.49 20.11
C SER A 227 2.99 -28.33 19.51
N TRP A 228 2.40 -27.44 20.34
CA TRP A 228 1.60 -26.32 19.87
C TRP A 228 2.24 -24.98 20.16
N THR A 229 2.20 -24.10 19.17
CA THR A 229 2.56 -22.69 19.30
C THR A 229 1.34 -21.84 18.98
N HIS A 230 0.97 -20.99 19.92
CA HIS A 230 -0.14 -20.04 19.79
C HIS A 230 0.43 -18.63 19.67
N ILE A 231 -0.03 -17.87 18.68
CA ILE A 231 0.41 -16.51 18.42
C ILE A 231 -0.83 -15.61 18.30
N TRP A 232 -0.89 -14.56 19.12
CA TRP A 232 -1.86 -13.48 19.00
C TRP A 232 -1.12 -12.21 18.54
N SER A 233 -1.62 -11.60 17.48
CA SER A 233 -0.97 -10.43 16.86
C SER A 233 -1.99 -9.30 16.72
N PRO A 234 -2.19 -8.46 17.75
CA PRO A 234 -2.95 -7.24 17.62
C PRO A 234 -2.16 -6.19 16.85
N THR A 235 -2.84 -5.48 15.95
CA THR A 235 -2.31 -4.30 15.26
C THR A 235 -3.31 -3.16 15.31
N ALA A 236 -2.81 -1.94 15.41
CA ALA A 236 -3.61 -0.74 15.32
C ALA A 236 -2.83 0.31 14.50
N ARG A 237 -3.51 1.02 13.61
CA ARG A 237 -2.92 2.09 12.80
C ARG A 237 -3.87 3.26 12.73
N PHE A 238 -3.36 4.43 13.00
CA PHE A 238 -4.03 5.70 12.77
C PHE A 238 -3.23 6.52 11.78
N ASN A 239 -3.88 6.95 10.70
CA ASN A 239 -3.30 7.84 9.70
C ASN A 239 -4.16 9.11 9.63
N GLN A 240 -3.49 10.25 9.49
CA GLN A 240 -4.13 11.50 9.10
C GLN A 240 -3.36 12.09 7.93
N THR A 241 -4.03 12.25 6.80
CA THR A 241 -3.49 12.87 5.61
C THR A 241 -4.23 14.18 5.35
N THR A 242 -3.50 15.22 5.02
CA THR A 242 -4.06 16.52 4.62
C THR A 242 -3.48 16.92 3.28
N ALA A 243 -4.34 17.36 2.36
CA ALA A 243 -3.94 17.91 1.08
C ALA A 243 -4.29 19.39 1.03
N ASN A 244 -3.34 20.22 0.61
CA ASN A 244 -3.47 21.67 0.52
C ASN A 244 -3.10 22.13 -0.89
N ARG A 245 -3.82 23.14 -1.40
CA ARG A 245 -3.41 23.91 -2.55
C ARG A 245 -2.57 25.11 -2.11
N ILE A 246 -1.48 25.35 -2.83
CA ILE A 246 -0.55 26.46 -2.55
C ILE A 246 -0.69 27.46 -3.69
N LEU A 247 -0.99 28.70 -3.37
CA LEU A 247 -0.99 29.79 -4.34
C LEU A 247 0.29 30.59 -4.17
N GLN A 248 1.05 30.71 -5.27
CA GLN A 248 2.32 31.39 -5.32
C GLN A 248 2.30 32.47 -6.40
N ARG A 249 3.04 33.51 -6.17
CA ARG A 249 3.31 34.56 -7.17
C ARG A 249 4.82 34.76 -7.32
N ASN A 250 5.24 35.06 -8.50
CA ASN A 250 6.60 35.55 -8.75
C ASN A 250 6.59 37.07 -8.73
N PRO A 251 7.15 37.71 -7.71
CA PRO A 251 7.22 39.20 -7.65
C PRO A 251 8.27 39.79 -8.58
N THR A 252 9.15 38.96 -9.15
CA THR A 252 10.27 39.44 -9.96
C THR A 252 10.04 39.14 -11.44
N THR A 253 10.29 40.12 -12.29
CA THR A 253 10.31 39.97 -13.76
C THR A 253 11.65 39.44 -14.27
N SER A 254 12.58 39.07 -13.38
CA SER A 254 13.91 38.57 -13.74
C SER A 254 13.90 37.05 -14.00
N SER A 255 14.87 36.57 -14.76
CA SER A 255 15.05 35.17 -15.13
C SER A 255 15.24 34.20 -13.94
N SER A 256 15.55 34.70 -12.76
CA SER A 256 15.56 33.96 -11.50
C SER A 256 14.20 34.09 -10.79
N ALA A 257 13.27 33.21 -11.12
CA ALA A 257 11.94 33.23 -10.53
C ALA A 257 11.99 32.84 -9.05
N ILE A 258 11.76 33.79 -8.17
CA ILE A 258 11.55 33.51 -6.73
C ILE A 258 10.04 33.47 -6.48
N TRP A 259 9.51 32.25 -6.32
CA TRP A 259 8.09 32.04 -6.04
C TRP A 259 7.80 32.24 -4.56
N THR A 260 6.86 33.11 -4.24
CA THR A 260 6.45 33.41 -2.86
C THR A 260 5.03 32.96 -2.64
N THR A 261 4.82 32.12 -1.63
CA THR A 261 3.49 31.68 -1.23
C THR A 261 2.73 32.83 -0.57
N PHE A 262 1.54 33.15 -1.09
CA PHE A 262 0.67 34.17 -0.50
C PHE A 262 -0.62 33.60 0.07
N ALA A 263 -1.03 32.37 -0.29
CA ALA A 263 -2.18 31.70 0.28
C ALA A 263 -2.02 30.18 0.22
N THR A 264 -2.65 29.49 1.18
CA THR A 264 -2.74 28.04 1.22
C THR A 264 -4.18 27.65 1.60
N TYR A 265 -4.80 26.80 0.79
CA TYR A 265 -6.14 26.30 1.01
C TYR A 265 -6.11 24.81 1.28
N ARG A 266 -6.88 24.36 2.28
CA ARG A 266 -7.10 22.95 2.49
C ARG A 266 -8.03 22.40 1.41
N LEU A 267 -7.60 21.36 0.70
CA LEU A 267 -8.40 20.65 -0.30
C LEU A 267 -9.10 19.45 0.30
N ALA A 268 -8.38 18.69 1.11
CA ALA A 268 -8.91 17.49 1.72
C ALA A 268 -8.22 17.16 3.04
N ARG A 269 -8.94 16.41 3.86
CA ARG A 269 -8.39 15.71 5.00
C ARG A 269 -8.95 14.30 5.03
N GLN A 270 -8.09 13.32 5.15
CA GLN A 270 -8.44 11.92 5.32
C GLN A 270 -7.93 11.44 6.69
N ARG A 271 -8.76 10.72 7.41
CA ARG A 271 -8.39 10.01 8.63
C ARG A 271 -8.72 8.54 8.46
N MET A 272 -7.80 7.69 8.79
CA MET A 272 -7.99 6.24 8.77
C MET A 272 -7.61 5.65 10.12
N LEU A 273 -8.51 4.90 10.72
CA LEU A 273 -8.25 4.04 11.86
C LEU A 273 -8.43 2.59 11.44
N SER A 274 -7.41 1.78 11.61
CA SER A 274 -7.41 0.36 11.30
C SER A 274 -6.99 -0.42 12.53
N THR A 275 -7.76 -1.45 12.89
CA THR A 275 -7.43 -2.37 13.97
C THR A 275 -7.62 -3.79 13.48
N GLN A 276 -6.72 -4.69 13.87
CA GLN A 276 -6.78 -6.09 13.50
C GLN A 276 -6.24 -6.95 14.64
N LEU A 277 -6.89 -8.08 14.87
CA LEU A 277 -6.40 -9.14 15.73
C LEU A 277 -6.25 -10.40 14.88
N SER A 278 -5.05 -10.95 14.83
CA SER A 278 -4.79 -12.24 14.22
C SER A 278 -4.43 -13.25 15.31
N TYR A 279 -4.98 -14.45 15.20
CA TYR A 279 -4.65 -15.60 16.03
C TYR A 279 -4.14 -16.73 15.14
N GLU A 280 -3.03 -17.32 15.51
CA GLU A 280 -2.42 -18.47 14.86
C GLU A 280 -2.18 -19.57 15.88
N ALA A 281 -2.64 -20.78 15.59
CA ALA A 281 -2.34 -22.01 16.35
C ALA A 281 -1.61 -22.98 15.43
N THR A 282 -0.33 -23.18 15.66
CA THR A 282 0.54 -24.03 14.85
C THR A 282 0.90 -25.30 15.61
N LYS A 283 0.66 -26.45 15.00
CA LYS A 283 1.15 -27.74 15.46
C LYS A 283 2.47 -28.05 14.77
N ASN A 284 3.49 -28.29 15.57
CA ASN A 284 4.80 -28.74 15.11
C ASN A 284 4.95 -30.25 15.31
N ASP A 285 5.73 -30.91 14.47
CA ASP A 285 6.11 -32.29 14.71
C ASP A 285 7.26 -32.40 15.75
N THR A 286 7.75 -33.60 15.95
CA THR A 286 8.87 -33.89 16.87
C THR A 286 10.19 -33.28 16.41
N SER A 287 10.32 -32.93 15.12
CA SER A 287 11.47 -32.21 14.54
C SER A 287 11.34 -30.70 14.59
N GLY A 288 10.21 -30.16 15.10
CA GLY A 288 9.95 -28.73 15.15
C GLY A 288 9.41 -28.14 13.83
N GLU A 289 9.16 -28.95 12.80
CA GLU A 289 8.54 -28.48 11.57
C GLU A 289 7.03 -28.28 11.71
N LYS A 290 6.52 -27.24 11.06
CA LYS A 290 5.08 -26.95 11.01
C LYS A 290 4.34 -28.03 10.23
N VAL A 291 3.38 -28.66 10.87
CA VAL A 291 2.52 -29.69 10.24
C VAL A 291 1.16 -29.12 9.87
N SER A 292 0.58 -28.35 10.76
CA SER A 292 -0.72 -27.70 10.52
C SER A 292 -0.81 -26.38 11.26
N THR A 293 -1.53 -25.42 10.68
CA THR A 293 -1.76 -24.12 11.28
C THR A 293 -3.21 -23.70 11.06
N TRP A 294 -3.86 -23.30 12.13
CA TRP A 294 -5.13 -22.58 12.09
C TRP A 294 -4.84 -21.09 12.22
N GLN A 295 -5.41 -20.29 11.36
CA GLN A 295 -5.30 -18.84 11.41
C GLN A 295 -6.69 -18.23 11.38
N MET A 296 -6.94 -17.31 12.30
CA MET A 296 -8.15 -16.50 12.35
C MET A 296 -7.72 -15.03 12.39
N THR A 297 -8.33 -14.21 11.57
CA THR A 297 -8.08 -12.77 11.53
C THR A 297 -9.42 -12.05 11.58
N VAL A 298 -9.54 -11.09 12.47
CA VAL A 298 -10.67 -10.14 12.50
C VAL A 298 -10.13 -8.73 12.52
N GLY A 299 -10.77 -7.84 11.80
CA GLY A 299 -10.33 -6.46 11.74
C GLY A 299 -11.45 -5.50 11.44
N TRP A 300 -11.17 -4.24 11.71
CA TRP A 300 -12.04 -3.13 11.48
C TRP A 300 -11.24 -1.93 10.97
N ASN A 301 -11.76 -1.31 9.92
CA ASN A 301 -11.18 -0.12 9.33
C ASN A 301 -12.25 0.96 9.29
N ARG A 302 -11.91 2.17 9.68
CA ARG A 302 -12.73 3.37 9.54
C ARG A 302 -11.96 4.41 8.75
N LEU A 303 -12.58 4.90 7.68
CA LEU A 303 -12.07 5.95 6.82
C LEU A 303 -13.02 7.14 6.87
N GLU A 304 -12.49 8.31 7.21
CA GLU A 304 -13.20 9.58 7.19
C GLU A 304 -12.53 10.49 6.16
N ASN A 305 -13.32 11.01 5.22
CA ASN A 305 -12.88 11.94 4.20
C ASN A 305 -13.65 13.26 4.37
N ASP A 306 -12.91 14.35 4.52
CA ASP A 306 -13.44 15.71 4.46
C ASP A 306 -12.87 16.37 3.20
N PHE A 307 -13.74 16.80 2.27
CA PHE A 307 -13.37 17.53 1.06
C PHE A 307 -13.90 18.95 1.13
N TYR A 308 -13.03 19.91 0.87
CA TYR A 308 -13.33 21.33 0.97
C TYR A 308 -13.50 21.91 -0.43
N ILE A 309 -14.73 21.91 -0.93
CA ILE A 309 -15.12 22.43 -2.24
C ILE A 309 -15.87 23.75 -1.98
N TYR A 310 -15.14 24.88 -2.03
CA TYR A 310 -15.76 26.18 -1.73
C TYR A 310 -17.03 26.42 -2.59
N PRO A 311 -18.14 26.85 -1.96
CA PRO A 311 -18.33 27.18 -0.53
C PRO A 311 -18.63 25.98 0.37
N PHE A 312 -18.61 24.75 -0.12
CA PHE A 312 -19.11 23.57 0.57
C PHE A 312 -18.00 22.73 1.21
N THR A 313 -18.36 21.99 2.24
CA THR A 313 -17.55 20.91 2.80
C THR A 313 -18.33 19.60 2.68
N VAL A 314 -17.75 18.64 1.98
CA VAL A 314 -18.32 17.30 1.81
C VAL A 314 -17.63 16.34 2.76
N LYS A 315 -18.41 15.61 3.54
CA LYS A 315 -17.90 14.62 4.49
C LYS A 315 -18.45 13.25 4.13
N GLN A 316 -17.55 12.27 4.11
CA GLN A 316 -17.90 10.86 3.95
C GLN A 316 -17.18 10.05 4.98
N TYR A 317 -17.85 9.07 5.58
CA TYR A 317 -17.17 8.08 6.35
C TYR A 317 -17.55 6.67 5.89
N THR A 318 -16.58 5.77 5.95
CA THR A 318 -16.73 4.36 5.59
C THR A 318 -16.13 3.51 6.70
N GLY A 319 -16.89 2.54 7.18
CA GLY A 319 -16.40 1.50 8.09
C GLY A 319 -16.42 0.14 7.39
N LEU A 320 -15.37 -0.65 7.58
CA LEU A 320 -15.26 -1.99 7.03
C LEU A 320 -14.90 -2.96 8.15
N PHE A 321 -15.68 -4.02 8.30
CA PHE A 321 -15.32 -5.20 9.07
C PHE A 321 -14.80 -6.27 8.12
N HIS A 322 -13.77 -6.96 8.51
CA HIS A 322 -13.30 -8.14 7.81
C HIS A 322 -13.01 -9.27 8.78
N GLY A 323 -13.31 -10.49 8.35
CA GLY A 323 -12.99 -11.71 9.05
C GLY A 323 -12.44 -12.75 8.08
N GLU A 324 -11.41 -13.48 8.47
CA GLU A 324 -10.83 -14.57 7.69
C GLU A 324 -10.51 -15.73 8.62
N ILE A 325 -10.82 -16.94 8.15
CA ILE A 325 -10.36 -18.18 8.75
C ILE A 325 -9.61 -18.96 7.68
N ALA A 326 -8.38 -19.36 7.97
CA ALA A 326 -7.56 -20.17 7.09
C ALA A 326 -7.00 -21.39 7.84
N PHE A 327 -6.84 -22.46 7.11
CA PHE A 327 -6.21 -23.68 7.61
C PHE A 327 -5.06 -24.06 6.71
N PHE A 328 -3.87 -24.17 7.25
CA PHE A 328 -2.68 -24.64 6.55
C PHE A 328 -2.36 -26.06 6.96
N ARG A 329 -2.03 -26.91 6.01
CA ARG A 329 -1.50 -28.24 6.24
C ARG A 329 -0.34 -28.54 5.31
N GLN A 330 0.76 -29.04 5.90
CA GLN A 330 1.90 -29.56 5.16
C GLN A 330 1.85 -31.08 5.18
N ILE A 331 1.94 -31.68 4.00
CA ILE A 331 1.96 -33.14 3.77
C ILE A 331 3.34 -33.47 3.26
N ARG A 332 4.03 -34.38 3.94
CA ARG A 332 5.29 -34.94 3.46
C ARG A 332 4.97 -36.03 2.45
N LEU A 333 5.57 -35.93 1.28
CA LEU A 333 5.50 -36.90 0.20
C LEU A 333 6.81 -37.69 0.12
N PRO A 334 6.85 -38.83 -0.61
CA PRO A 334 8.08 -39.57 -0.83
C PRO A 334 9.20 -38.68 -1.41
N LYS A 335 10.47 -39.05 -1.17
CA LYS A 335 11.68 -38.33 -1.60
C LYS A 335 11.79 -36.91 -1.02
N GLU A 336 11.36 -36.71 0.24
CA GLU A 336 11.39 -35.42 0.95
C GLU A 336 10.58 -34.30 0.31
N ASN A 337 9.75 -34.61 -0.66
CA ASN A 337 8.84 -33.64 -1.26
C ASN A 337 7.83 -33.12 -0.21
N LYS A 338 7.43 -31.87 -0.35
CA LYS A 338 6.42 -31.25 0.53
C LYS A 338 5.29 -30.66 -0.29
N LEU A 339 4.07 -30.98 0.10
CA LEU A 339 2.86 -30.36 -0.44
C LEU A 339 2.20 -29.56 0.69
N SER A 340 2.01 -28.28 0.48
CA SER A 340 1.31 -27.41 1.42
C SER A 340 -0.02 -26.98 0.80
N ILE A 341 -1.10 -27.03 1.59
CA ILE A 341 -2.44 -26.62 1.17
C ILE A 341 -2.97 -25.64 2.21
N ARG A 342 -3.52 -24.51 1.76
CA ARG A 342 -4.09 -23.47 2.60
C ARG A 342 -5.45 -23.00 2.06
N PRO A 343 -6.56 -23.71 2.38
CA PRO A 343 -7.89 -23.18 2.16
C PRO A 343 -8.18 -22.02 3.12
N SER A 344 -8.97 -21.04 2.67
CA SER A 344 -9.44 -19.93 3.47
C SER A 344 -10.87 -19.54 3.09
N VAL A 345 -11.58 -18.98 4.07
CA VAL A 345 -12.88 -18.34 3.90
C VAL A 345 -12.79 -16.95 4.51
N TYR A 346 -13.30 -15.95 3.82
CA TYR A 346 -13.32 -14.60 4.34
C TYR A 346 -14.66 -13.91 4.08
N ILE A 347 -14.94 -12.95 4.94
CA ILE A 347 -16.07 -12.04 4.84
C ILE A 347 -15.58 -10.61 5.01
N VAL A 348 -16.09 -9.70 4.20
CA VAL A 348 -15.94 -8.26 4.36
C VAL A 348 -17.33 -7.66 4.35
N SER A 349 -17.63 -6.79 5.30
CA SER A 349 -18.91 -6.07 5.36
C SER A 349 -18.65 -4.62 5.70
N GLY A 350 -19.24 -3.72 4.93
CA GLY A 350 -19.08 -2.29 5.09
C GLY A 350 -20.33 -1.59 5.61
N TYR A 351 -20.10 -0.41 6.15
CA TYR A 351 -21.14 0.53 6.55
C TYR A 351 -20.61 1.97 6.41
N GLY A 352 -21.51 2.94 6.43
CA GLY A 352 -21.09 4.34 6.36
C GLY A 352 -22.21 5.25 5.93
N THR A 353 -21.84 6.44 5.49
CA THR A 353 -22.78 7.44 4.99
C THR A 353 -22.53 7.76 3.53
N GLU A 354 -23.54 7.64 2.70
CA GLU A 354 -23.54 8.22 1.36
C GLU A 354 -23.42 9.73 1.43
N ILE A 355 -22.79 10.32 0.44
CA ILE A 355 -22.74 11.76 0.31
C ILE A 355 -24.12 12.21 -0.17
N LYS A 356 -24.76 13.03 0.65
CA LYS A 356 -25.96 13.78 0.26
C LYS A 356 -25.53 15.16 -0.15
N TRP A 357 -25.78 15.51 -1.37
CA TRP A 357 -25.62 16.86 -1.88
C TRP A 357 -26.91 17.64 -1.62
N GLU A 358 -26.83 18.62 -0.73
CA GLU A 358 -27.92 19.59 -0.59
C GLU A 358 -27.77 20.61 -1.73
N LYS A 359 -28.72 20.60 -2.66
CA LYS A 359 -28.82 21.59 -3.74
C LYS A 359 -29.09 22.96 -3.12
N GLU A 360 -28.08 23.69 -2.72
CA GLU A 360 -28.22 25.14 -2.67
C GLU A 360 -28.13 25.64 -4.10
N THR A 361 -29.24 26.14 -4.57
CA THR A 361 -29.50 26.69 -5.90
C THR A 361 -28.64 27.94 -6.15
N GLN A 362 -27.36 27.80 -6.41
CA GLN A 362 -26.66 28.78 -7.24
C GLN A 362 -26.76 28.30 -8.68
N LYS A 363 -27.81 28.80 -9.37
CA LYS A 363 -27.90 28.69 -10.82
C LYS A 363 -26.78 29.51 -11.42
N ASP A 364 -25.75 28.79 -11.84
CA ASP A 364 -24.78 29.34 -12.79
C ASP A 364 -25.55 29.55 -14.10
N GLU A 365 -25.45 30.72 -14.72
CA GLU A 365 -26.23 31.10 -15.91
C GLU A 365 -26.06 30.13 -17.09
N ASN A 366 -25.11 29.21 -17.03
CA ASN A 366 -24.80 28.22 -18.07
C ASN A 366 -25.08 26.74 -17.72
N GLY A 367 -25.54 26.39 -16.52
CA GLY A 367 -25.98 25.02 -16.15
C GLY A 367 -24.92 23.91 -16.22
N SER A 368 -23.74 24.14 -16.80
CA SER A 368 -22.77 23.12 -17.13
C SER A 368 -21.88 22.69 -15.95
N ALA A 369 -21.62 23.56 -15.00
CA ALA A 369 -20.80 23.23 -13.82
C ALA A 369 -21.58 22.36 -12.81
N GLU A 370 -22.88 22.57 -12.69
CA GLU A 370 -23.76 21.82 -11.78
C GLU A 370 -23.94 20.36 -12.23
N ILE A 371 -24.06 20.11 -13.54
CA ILE A 371 -24.17 18.74 -14.10
C ILE A 371 -22.89 17.95 -13.89
N LYS A 372 -21.73 18.56 -14.09
CA LYS A 372 -20.43 17.88 -13.89
C LYS A 372 -20.22 17.49 -12.43
N LEU A 373 -20.62 18.35 -11.49
CA LEU A 373 -20.50 18.06 -10.06
C LEU A 373 -21.46 16.94 -9.62
N GLU A 374 -22.69 16.92 -10.13
CA GLU A 374 -23.66 15.85 -9.84
C GLU A 374 -23.19 14.49 -10.36
N GLN A 375 -22.64 14.44 -11.57
CA GLN A 375 -22.04 13.21 -12.14
C GLN A 375 -20.87 12.69 -11.32
N ASN A 376 -20.04 13.59 -10.79
CA ASN A 376 -18.91 13.19 -9.93
C ASN A 376 -19.39 12.67 -8.58
N MET A 377 -20.40 13.27 -7.98
CA MET A 377 -21.02 12.80 -6.73
C MET A 377 -21.67 11.42 -6.92
N GLN A 378 -22.29 11.17 -8.05
CA GLN A 378 -22.83 9.85 -8.37
C GLN A 378 -21.72 8.79 -8.37
N LYS A 379 -20.58 9.06 -9.04
CA LYS A 379 -19.42 8.14 -9.04
C LYS A 379 -18.83 7.90 -7.66
N VAL A 380 -18.79 8.94 -6.83
CA VAL A 380 -18.34 8.80 -5.44
C VAL A 380 -19.28 7.89 -4.64
N ASN A 381 -20.57 8.01 -4.83
CA ASN A 381 -21.54 7.13 -4.16
C ASN A 381 -21.51 5.70 -4.71
N GLU A 382 -21.29 5.52 -6.01
CA GLU A 382 -21.08 4.20 -6.60
C GLU A 382 -19.83 3.52 -6.02
N ASP A 383 -18.70 4.24 -5.89
CA ASP A 383 -17.48 3.73 -5.23
C ASP A 383 -17.72 3.42 -3.76
N PHE A 384 -18.49 4.26 -3.06
CA PHE A 384 -18.88 4.01 -1.67
C PHE A 384 -19.69 2.72 -1.54
N ILE A 385 -20.72 2.53 -2.39
CA ILE A 385 -21.56 1.33 -2.40
C ILE A 385 -20.70 0.10 -2.69
N ALA A 386 -19.79 0.17 -3.68
CA ALA A 386 -18.90 -0.92 -4.03
C ALA A 386 -17.94 -1.29 -2.87
N ARG A 387 -17.41 -0.29 -2.17
CA ARG A 387 -16.52 -0.51 -1.01
C ARG A 387 -17.23 -1.07 0.21
N THR A 388 -18.48 -0.65 0.45
CA THR A 388 -19.27 -1.06 1.62
C THR A 388 -20.10 -2.33 1.39
N ALA A 389 -20.17 -2.81 0.15
CA ALA A 389 -20.85 -4.05 -0.19
C ALA A 389 -20.30 -5.23 0.59
N THR A 390 -21.20 -6.08 1.08
CA THR A 390 -20.78 -7.33 1.73
C THR A 390 -20.20 -8.28 0.70
N ARG A 391 -19.02 -8.81 0.99
CA ARG A 391 -18.29 -9.76 0.14
C ARG A 391 -17.99 -11.01 0.93
N LEU A 392 -18.32 -12.15 0.36
CA LEU A 392 -17.99 -13.46 0.88
C LEU A 392 -17.07 -14.15 -0.10
N GLY A 393 -15.93 -14.65 0.35
CA GLY A 393 -14.99 -15.31 -0.53
C GLY A 393 -14.41 -16.58 0.06
N ILE A 394 -14.03 -17.47 -0.84
CA ILE A 394 -13.25 -18.66 -0.55
C ILE A 394 -11.96 -18.60 -1.33
N GLY A 395 -10.87 -19.00 -0.71
CA GLY A 395 -9.56 -19.05 -1.32
C GLY A 395 -8.85 -20.36 -1.05
N THR A 396 -7.94 -20.71 -1.92
CA THR A 396 -7.01 -21.82 -1.67
C THR A 396 -5.65 -21.47 -2.22
N GLU A 397 -4.61 -21.86 -1.49
CA GLU A 397 -3.23 -21.78 -1.92
C GLU A 397 -2.62 -23.17 -1.81
N MET A 398 -1.96 -23.62 -2.85
CA MET A 398 -1.24 -24.89 -2.89
C MET A 398 0.20 -24.61 -3.26
N GLU A 399 1.13 -25.21 -2.54
CA GLU A 399 2.56 -25.11 -2.82
C GLU A 399 3.16 -26.51 -2.82
N TYR A 400 3.82 -26.86 -3.91
CA TYR A 400 4.62 -28.07 -3.99
C TYR A 400 6.09 -27.71 -4.01
N ARG A 401 6.89 -28.38 -3.18
CA ARG A 401 8.33 -28.17 -3.03
C ARG A 401 9.07 -29.48 -3.22
N HIS A 402 10.04 -29.48 -4.12
CA HIS A 402 10.95 -30.59 -4.42
C HIS A 402 12.36 -30.21 -4.03
N PRO A 403 13.02 -30.90 -3.10
CA PRO A 403 14.43 -30.68 -2.78
C PRO A 403 15.29 -31.19 -3.95
N ILE A 404 16.17 -30.34 -4.49
CA ILE A 404 17.14 -30.69 -5.51
C ILE A 404 18.49 -31.04 -4.88
N HIS A 405 18.86 -30.25 -3.86
CA HIS A 405 20.09 -30.42 -3.08
C HIS A 405 19.84 -29.94 -1.65
N SER A 406 20.75 -30.22 -0.73
CA SER A 406 20.60 -29.81 0.68
C SER A 406 20.34 -28.31 0.89
N ALA A 407 20.79 -27.46 -0.03
CA ALA A 407 20.61 -26.01 0.00
C ALA A 407 19.65 -25.47 -1.08
N LEU A 408 19.13 -26.32 -1.98
CA LEU A 408 18.35 -25.88 -3.13
C LEU A 408 17.07 -26.70 -3.26
N SER A 409 15.96 -26.01 -3.39
CA SER A 409 14.64 -26.60 -3.67
C SER A 409 13.96 -25.83 -4.81
N ALA A 410 13.19 -26.52 -5.60
CA ALA A 410 12.31 -25.91 -6.61
C ALA A 410 10.88 -26.40 -6.45
N GLY A 411 9.93 -25.66 -6.94
CA GLY A 411 8.54 -26.04 -6.89
C GLY A 411 7.62 -25.05 -7.55
N PHE A 412 6.33 -25.23 -7.35
CA PHE A 412 5.30 -24.33 -7.86
C PHE A 412 4.31 -23.95 -6.78
N ARG A 413 3.70 -22.80 -6.96
CA ARG A 413 2.63 -22.30 -6.10
C ARG A 413 1.42 -21.95 -6.99
N LEU A 414 0.27 -22.47 -6.59
CA LEU A 414 -1.03 -22.14 -7.18
C LEU A 414 -1.86 -21.41 -6.14
N LYS A 415 -2.45 -20.29 -6.53
CA LYS A 415 -3.38 -19.55 -5.69
C LYS A 415 -4.64 -19.26 -6.48
N GLY A 416 -5.81 -19.57 -5.92
CA GLY A 416 -7.10 -19.29 -6.49
C GLY A 416 -8.06 -18.71 -5.46
N SER A 417 -8.97 -17.85 -5.89
CA SER A 417 -10.04 -17.32 -5.05
C SER A 417 -11.32 -17.11 -5.86
N LEU A 418 -12.45 -17.29 -5.20
CA LEU A 418 -13.79 -16.94 -5.69
C LEU A 418 -14.41 -15.99 -4.68
N GLU A 419 -14.99 -14.90 -5.14
CA GLU A 419 -15.64 -13.89 -4.32
C GLU A 419 -17.04 -13.60 -4.87
N GLN A 420 -18.02 -13.59 -3.99
CA GLN A 420 -19.38 -13.14 -4.28
C GLN A 420 -19.63 -11.82 -3.57
N THR A 421 -20.06 -10.82 -4.32
CA THR A 421 -20.40 -9.50 -3.79
C THR A 421 -21.92 -9.36 -3.77
N THR A 422 -22.46 -8.96 -2.63
CA THR A 422 -23.89 -8.62 -2.47
C THR A 422 -24.10 -7.13 -2.70
N SER A 423 -23.87 -6.66 -3.92
CA SER A 423 -24.24 -5.31 -4.36
C SER A 423 -25.61 -5.39 -5.10
N PRO A 424 -26.32 -4.27 -5.36
CA PRO A 424 -27.51 -4.29 -6.22
C PRO A 424 -27.31 -5.01 -7.55
N GLN A 425 -26.06 -5.15 -8.00
CA GLN A 425 -25.63 -6.04 -9.08
C GLN A 425 -24.69 -7.09 -8.47
N SER A 426 -25.26 -8.20 -7.98
CA SER A 426 -24.46 -9.29 -7.46
C SER A 426 -23.49 -9.81 -8.52
N THR A 427 -22.18 -9.70 -8.25
CA THR A 427 -21.14 -10.18 -9.15
C THR A 427 -20.39 -11.32 -8.52
N LEU A 428 -20.13 -12.37 -9.31
CA LEU A 428 -19.20 -13.42 -8.96
C LEU A 428 -17.86 -13.11 -9.60
N GLY A 429 -16.85 -12.86 -8.80
CA GLY A 429 -15.48 -12.62 -9.23
C GLY A 429 -14.59 -13.80 -8.89
N GLY A 430 -13.62 -14.09 -9.70
CA GLY A 430 -12.60 -15.10 -9.41
C GLY A 430 -11.25 -14.71 -9.98
N GLY A 431 -10.19 -15.14 -9.31
CA GLY A 431 -8.81 -14.89 -9.73
C GLY A 431 -7.92 -16.08 -9.39
N GLY A 432 -6.87 -16.27 -10.15
CA GLY A 432 -5.86 -17.28 -9.88
C GLY A 432 -4.47 -16.81 -10.33
N ASN A 433 -3.45 -17.23 -9.57
CA ASN A 433 -2.05 -16.99 -9.91
C ASN A 433 -1.29 -18.31 -9.90
N PHE A 434 -0.42 -18.48 -10.86
CA PHE A 434 0.57 -19.54 -10.88
C PHE A 434 1.96 -18.93 -10.77
N SER A 435 2.86 -19.50 -9.97
CA SER A 435 4.24 -19.08 -9.89
C SER A 435 5.16 -20.29 -9.73
N ILE A 436 6.31 -20.23 -10.40
CA ILE A 436 7.43 -21.14 -10.16
C ILE A 436 8.33 -20.48 -9.12
N VAL A 437 8.75 -21.24 -8.11
CA VAL A 437 9.54 -20.71 -6.98
C VAL A 437 10.78 -21.57 -6.79
N ILE A 438 11.92 -20.93 -6.65
CA ILE A 438 13.20 -21.55 -6.32
C ILE A 438 13.61 -21.07 -4.93
N TRP A 439 13.89 -21.98 -4.03
CA TRP A 439 14.39 -21.69 -2.68
C TRP A 439 15.87 -22.07 -2.61
N LEU A 440 16.69 -21.09 -2.21
CA LEU A 440 18.13 -21.23 -2.00
C LEU A 440 18.46 -21.40 -0.52
#